data_bbd7f0d1ea5422280897e31c2ef79289
#
_entry.id   bbd7f0d1ea5422280897e31c2ef79289
#
_cell.length_a   1.000
_cell.length_b   1.000
_cell.length_c   1.000
_cell.angle_alpha   90.00
_cell.angle_beta   90.00
_cell.angle_gamma   90.00
#
_symmetry.space_group_name_H-M   'P 1'
#
loop_
_entity.id
_entity.type
_entity.pdbx_description
1 polymer ?
#
loop_
_entity_poly.entity_id
_entity_poly.type
_entity_poly.pdbx_seq_one_letter_code
_entity_poly.pdbx_strand_id
1 'polypeptide(L)'
;PYKETPYIEGEDVTDITGIKHYEKPIPASLAGQAVGSFPGYIRITDEDNLRSYPNAVPEMFSRPFYITRKDDGSSGTFFIKGGEFGVCSRRIHLKDTEGNGFWNMARKYDIDNVLRKAFPDKEVAIQGEVCGPGIQGNQLGLKEMEFHLFNIWDINQRTYFDYTSLLEFSNTYGVPMVTTIDEGSIFSYSLQDLIALANKQLYPTGGPAEGIVIRPKEGFYSNELKKSWSGKVINENYKE
;
A
#
# COMPACT_ATOMS: atom_id res chain seq x y z
N PRO A 1 -36.74 13.07 -9.19
CA PRO A 1 -37.94 12.78 -8.44
C PRO A 1 -37.53 11.99 -7.20
N TYR A 2 -37.70 12.64 -6.03
CA TYR A 2 -37.46 11.97 -4.75
C TYR A 2 -38.56 10.94 -4.52
N LYS A 3 -38.22 9.78 -3.94
CA LYS A 3 -39.22 8.80 -3.52
C LYS A 3 -40.15 9.43 -2.48
N GLU A 4 -41.42 9.11 -2.55
CA GLU A 4 -42.43 9.46 -1.53
C GLU A 4 -42.19 8.69 -0.20
N THR A 5 -41.46 7.56 -0.23
CA THR A 5 -41.04 6.79 0.94
C THR A 5 -39.70 7.24 1.42
N PRO A 6 -39.49 7.41 2.74
CA PRO A 6 -38.21 7.80 3.28
C PRO A 6 -37.13 6.73 2.95
N TYR A 7 -35.90 7.19 2.67
CA TYR A 7 -34.76 6.30 2.48
C TYR A 7 -34.40 5.63 3.81
N ILE A 8 -33.92 4.39 3.72
CA ILE A 8 -33.43 3.65 4.87
C ILE A 8 -31.95 4.01 5.05
N GLU A 9 -31.51 4.22 6.30
CA GLU A 9 -30.10 4.45 6.61
C GLU A 9 -29.22 3.30 6.06
N GLY A 10 -28.20 3.66 5.23
CA GLY A 10 -27.36 2.70 4.52
C GLY A 10 -27.84 2.31 3.12
N GLU A 11 -29.02 2.78 2.67
CA GLU A 11 -29.46 2.58 1.27
C GLU A 11 -28.53 3.32 0.30
N ASP A 12 -28.11 2.63 -0.77
CA ASP A 12 -27.36 3.27 -1.86
C ASP A 12 -28.28 4.15 -2.70
N VAL A 13 -28.09 5.45 -2.57
CA VAL A 13 -28.88 6.49 -3.29
C VAL A 13 -28.08 7.13 -4.44
N THR A 14 -26.95 6.57 -4.83
CA THR A 14 -26.04 7.14 -5.83
C THR A 14 -26.75 7.41 -7.15
N ASP A 15 -27.48 6.44 -7.66
CA ASP A 15 -28.20 6.56 -8.93
C ASP A 15 -29.34 7.60 -8.87
N ILE A 16 -29.99 7.74 -7.71
CA ILE A 16 -31.13 8.63 -7.51
C ILE A 16 -30.68 10.09 -7.36
N THR A 17 -29.57 10.29 -6.64
CA THR A 17 -29.03 11.63 -6.37
C THR A 17 -28.18 12.16 -7.51
N GLY A 18 -27.73 11.28 -8.42
CA GLY A 18 -26.79 11.61 -9.48
C GLY A 18 -25.40 12.01 -8.96
N ILE A 19 -25.11 11.76 -7.67
CA ILE A 19 -23.80 12.02 -7.09
C ILE A 19 -22.81 11.03 -7.70
N LYS A 20 -21.79 11.55 -8.36
CA LYS A 20 -20.69 10.75 -8.88
C LYS A 20 -19.46 10.99 -8.03
N HIS A 21 -18.74 9.91 -7.72
CA HIS A 21 -17.41 10.06 -7.12
C HIS A 21 -16.53 10.86 -8.09
N TYR A 22 -15.96 11.96 -7.62
CA TYR A 22 -15.02 12.73 -8.44
C TYR A 22 -13.76 11.91 -8.67
N GLU A 23 -13.52 11.57 -9.92
CA GLU A 23 -12.26 10.98 -10.36
C GLU A 23 -11.42 12.07 -11.02
N LYS A 24 -10.21 12.27 -10.50
CA LYS A 24 -9.28 13.21 -11.13
C LYS A 24 -8.97 12.74 -12.54
N PRO A 25 -9.14 13.57 -13.58
CA PRO A 25 -8.84 13.16 -14.96
C PRO A 25 -7.42 12.62 -15.10
N ILE A 26 -7.28 11.54 -15.86
CA ILE A 26 -5.96 11.01 -16.20
C ILE A 26 -5.22 12.08 -17.01
N PRO A 27 -3.99 12.48 -16.61
CA PRO A 27 -3.21 13.43 -17.38
C PRO A 27 -3.06 12.99 -18.84
N ALA A 28 -3.16 13.92 -19.79
CA ALA A 28 -3.07 13.61 -21.22
C ALA A 28 -1.77 12.85 -21.59
N SER A 29 -0.67 13.13 -20.88
CA SER A 29 0.61 12.42 -21.03
C SER A 29 0.57 10.94 -20.66
N LEU A 30 -0.41 10.51 -19.84
CA LEU A 30 -0.58 9.13 -19.39
C LEU A 30 -1.80 8.44 -20.03
N ALA A 31 -2.62 9.16 -20.79
CA ALA A 31 -3.85 8.62 -21.39
C ALA A 31 -3.59 7.40 -22.30
N GLY A 32 -2.46 7.37 -23.00
CA GLY A 32 -2.04 6.23 -23.84
C GLY A 32 -1.64 4.97 -23.04
N GLN A 33 -1.26 5.14 -21.77
CA GLN A 33 -0.75 4.07 -20.91
C GLN A 33 -1.80 3.57 -19.90
N ALA A 34 -2.95 4.23 -19.81
CA ALA A 34 -3.98 3.92 -18.82
C ALA A 34 -5.11 3.06 -19.40
N VAL A 35 -5.52 2.03 -18.64
CA VAL A 35 -6.82 1.36 -18.80
C VAL A 35 -7.91 2.26 -18.20
N GLY A 36 -7.61 2.86 -17.04
CA GLY A 36 -8.53 3.71 -16.29
C GLY A 36 -7.94 4.20 -14.98
N SER A 37 -8.78 4.76 -14.13
CA SER A 37 -8.44 5.13 -12.76
C SER A 37 -8.10 3.90 -11.93
N PHE A 38 -7.48 4.10 -10.76
CA PHE A 38 -7.21 3.02 -9.80
C PHE A 38 -8.52 2.35 -9.37
N PRO A 39 -8.59 1.00 -9.37
CA PRO A 39 -9.85 0.29 -9.10
C PRO A 39 -10.38 0.55 -7.69
N GLY A 40 -11.66 0.94 -7.57
CA GLY A 40 -12.29 1.27 -6.29
C GLY A 40 -12.50 0.07 -5.33
N TYR A 41 -12.32 -1.16 -5.80
CA TYR A 41 -12.36 -2.38 -4.98
C TYR A 41 -11.03 -2.70 -4.31
N ILE A 42 -9.96 -1.98 -4.66
CA ILE A 42 -8.64 -2.10 -4.02
C ILE A 42 -8.41 -0.84 -3.18
N ARG A 43 -7.93 -1.02 -1.94
CA ARG A 43 -7.61 0.11 -1.08
C ARG A 43 -6.34 0.80 -1.54
N ILE A 44 -6.38 2.14 -1.60
CA ILE A 44 -5.20 2.96 -1.85
C ILE A 44 -4.24 2.87 -0.65
N THR A 45 -2.93 2.88 -0.93
CA THR A 45 -1.86 2.62 0.04
C THR A 45 -1.35 3.86 0.80
N ASP A 46 -2.10 4.96 0.79
CA ASP A 46 -1.70 6.19 1.49
C ASP A 46 -1.80 6.00 3.02
N GLU A 47 -0.65 6.05 3.69
CA GLU A 47 -0.56 5.97 5.15
C GLU A 47 -0.73 7.34 5.80
N ASP A 48 -1.47 7.41 6.91
CA ASP A 48 -1.61 8.63 7.69
C ASP A 48 -0.33 8.94 8.45
N ASN A 49 0.04 10.22 8.48
CA ASN A 49 1.17 10.67 9.29
C ASN A 49 0.74 10.77 10.77
N LEU A 50 1.32 9.91 11.62
CA LEU A 50 0.98 9.84 13.04
C LEU A 50 1.26 11.15 13.80
N ARG A 51 2.08 12.04 13.26
CA ARG A 51 2.24 13.39 13.83
C ARG A 51 0.97 14.23 13.74
N SER A 52 0.13 13.96 12.73
CA SER A 52 -1.17 14.61 12.57
C SER A 52 -2.27 13.90 13.36
N TYR A 53 -2.03 12.67 13.80
CA TYR A 53 -2.95 11.81 14.54
C TYR A 53 -2.29 11.20 15.79
N PRO A 54 -1.78 12.02 16.73
CA PRO A 54 -1.03 11.52 17.88
C PRO A 54 -1.85 10.56 18.76
N ASN A 55 -3.17 10.73 18.79
CA ASN A 55 -4.08 9.87 19.57
C ASN A 55 -4.26 8.47 18.97
N ALA A 56 -3.86 8.24 17.72
CA ALA A 56 -3.85 6.90 17.13
C ALA A 56 -2.76 6.01 17.73
N VAL A 57 -1.65 6.58 18.23
CA VAL A 57 -0.52 5.81 18.75
C VAL A 57 -0.92 4.94 19.97
N PRO A 58 -1.65 5.44 20.97
CA PRO A 58 -2.13 4.63 22.09
C PRO A 58 -3.04 3.45 21.71
N GLU A 59 -3.75 3.51 20.56
CA GLU A 59 -4.58 2.39 20.12
C GLU A 59 -3.75 1.13 19.81
N MET A 60 -2.43 1.30 19.54
CA MET A 60 -1.48 0.21 19.30
C MET A 60 -0.94 -0.43 20.59
N PHE A 61 -1.02 0.24 21.72
CA PHE A 61 -0.40 -0.26 22.95
C PHE A 61 -0.82 -1.69 23.26
N SER A 62 0.16 -2.49 23.70
CA SER A 62 0.04 -3.91 24.04
C SER A 62 -0.36 -4.84 22.88
N ARG A 63 -0.32 -4.37 21.62
CA ARG A 63 -0.60 -5.21 20.45
C ARG A 63 0.68 -5.72 19.80
N PRO A 64 0.64 -6.90 19.15
CA PRO A 64 1.71 -7.35 18.28
C PRO A 64 1.87 -6.40 17.10
N PHE A 65 3.12 -6.08 16.76
CA PHE A 65 3.43 -5.05 15.76
C PHE A 65 4.64 -5.41 14.91
N TYR A 66 4.77 -4.70 13.79
CA TYR A 66 6.00 -4.60 13.03
C TYR A 66 6.17 -3.17 12.47
N ILE A 67 7.42 -2.77 12.34
CA ILE A 67 7.83 -1.47 11.82
C ILE A 67 8.74 -1.71 10.62
N THR A 68 8.44 -1.07 9.51
CA THR A 68 9.24 -1.17 8.29
C THR A 68 9.83 0.17 7.92
N ARG A 69 10.99 0.15 7.25
CA ARG A 69 11.51 1.34 6.60
C ARG A 69 10.56 1.75 5.48
N LYS A 70 10.31 3.06 5.37
CA LYS A 70 9.59 3.61 4.24
C LYS A 70 10.55 3.80 3.09
N ASP A 71 10.43 2.95 2.08
CA ASP A 71 11.22 3.04 0.87
C ASP A 71 10.66 4.16 -0.02
N ASP A 72 11.56 4.93 -0.62
CA ASP A 72 11.21 6.03 -1.51
C ASP A 72 11.19 5.52 -2.96
N GLY A 73 9.99 5.44 -3.49
CA GLY A 73 9.76 4.86 -4.80
C GLY A 73 8.41 5.31 -5.38
N SER A 74 7.74 4.39 -6.03
CA SER A 74 6.40 4.59 -6.55
C SER A 74 5.52 3.40 -6.24
N SER A 75 4.38 3.64 -5.59
CA SER A 75 3.46 2.57 -5.21
C SER A 75 2.97 1.79 -6.43
N GLY A 76 3.18 0.47 -6.40
CA GLY A 76 2.73 -0.51 -7.36
C GLY A 76 1.72 -1.47 -6.76
N THR A 77 0.68 -1.79 -7.52
CA THR A 77 -0.33 -2.76 -7.15
C THR A 77 -0.53 -3.76 -8.28
N PHE A 78 -0.50 -5.04 -7.95
CA PHE A 78 -0.73 -6.15 -8.88
C PHE A 78 -1.89 -6.97 -8.34
N PHE A 79 -2.88 -7.29 -9.17
CA PHE A 79 -4.10 -7.91 -8.68
C PHE A 79 -4.68 -8.92 -9.65
N ILE A 80 -5.49 -9.84 -9.11
CA ILE A 80 -6.38 -10.70 -9.87
C ILE A 80 -7.82 -10.42 -9.45
N LYS A 81 -8.68 -10.14 -10.43
CA LYS A 81 -10.12 -9.98 -10.25
C LYS A 81 -10.88 -10.49 -11.44
N GLY A 82 -11.92 -11.32 -11.20
CA GLY A 82 -12.71 -11.92 -12.29
C GLY A 82 -11.86 -12.81 -13.21
N GLY A 83 -10.77 -13.40 -12.72
CA GLY A 83 -9.82 -14.19 -13.51
C GLY A 83 -8.80 -13.36 -14.31
N GLU A 84 -8.95 -12.03 -14.37
CA GLU A 84 -8.05 -11.13 -15.08
C GLU A 84 -6.94 -10.59 -14.16
N PHE A 85 -5.72 -10.53 -14.70
CA PHE A 85 -4.58 -9.90 -14.03
C PHE A 85 -4.48 -8.43 -14.39
N GLY A 86 -4.23 -7.58 -13.41
CA GLY A 86 -4.08 -6.13 -13.62
C GLY A 86 -2.91 -5.53 -12.86
N VAL A 87 -2.39 -4.43 -13.39
CA VAL A 87 -1.25 -3.69 -12.85
C VAL A 87 -1.62 -2.22 -12.68
N CYS A 88 -1.36 -1.67 -11.49
CA CYS A 88 -1.60 -0.27 -11.21
C CYS A 88 -0.33 0.42 -10.70
N SER A 89 -0.18 1.69 -11.07
CA SER A 89 0.60 2.65 -10.30
C SER A 89 -0.27 3.22 -9.16
N ARG A 90 0.23 4.21 -8.44
CA ARG A 90 -0.45 4.79 -7.27
C ARG A 90 -1.93 5.18 -7.53
N ARG A 91 -2.28 5.61 -8.75
CA ARG A 91 -3.62 6.15 -9.06
C ARG A 91 -4.20 5.67 -10.38
N ILE A 92 -3.49 4.87 -11.14
CA ILE A 92 -3.87 4.53 -12.51
C ILE A 92 -3.76 3.03 -12.71
N HIS A 93 -4.80 2.42 -13.30
CA HIS A 93 -4.76 1.08 -13.86
C HIS A 93 -4.04 1.16 -15.22
N LEU A 94 -2.95 0.44 -15.36
CA LEU A 94 -2.00 0.55 -16.46
C LEU A 94 -2.25 -0.48 -17.55
N LYS A 95 -2.17 -0.06 -18.80
CA LYS A 95 -2.08 -0.97 -19.94
C LYS A 95 -0.72 -1.68 -19.94
N ASP A 96 -0.73 -2.91 -20.43
CA ASP A 96 0.52 -3.59 -20.77
C ASP A 96 1.12 -2.95 -22.01
N THR A 97 2.13 -2.12 -21.80
CA THR A 97 2.87 -1.44 -22.87
C THR A 97 4.36 -1.71 -22.72
N GLU A 98 5.06 -1.76 -23.85
CA GLU A 98 6.50 -1.93 -23.86
C GLU A 98 7.20 -0.82 -23.05
N GLY A 99 8.18 -1.20 -22.22
CA GLY A 99 8.94 -0.26 -21.39
C GLY A 99 8.23 0.20 -20.12
N ASN A 100 6.98 -0.22 -19.84
CA ASN A 100 6.31 0.11 -18.60
C ASN A 100 6.97 -0.56 -17.40
N GLY A 101 7.55 0.24 -16.48
CA GLY A 101 8.32 -0.27 -15.33
C GLY A 101 7.51 -1.15 -14.38
N PHE A 102 6.22 -0.86 -14.17
CA PHE A 102 5.36 -1.68 -13.30
C PHE A 102 5.05 -3.04 -13.94
N TRP A 103 4.77 -3.08 -15.24
CA TRP A 103 4.60 -4.33 -15.97
C TRP A 103 5.91 -5.14 -16.05
N ASN A 104 7.07 -4.46 -16.12
CA ASN A 104 8.36 -5.14 -16.03
C ASN A 104 8.56 -5.80 -14.65
N MET A 105 8.08 -5.19 -13.55
CA MET A 105 8.09 -5.82 -12.23
C MET A 105 7.15 -7.01 -12.16
N ALA A 106 5.96 -6.90 -12.77
CA ALA A 106 5.04 -8.04 -12.87
C ALA A 106 5.70 -9.25 -13.54
N ARG A 107 6.45 -9.03 -14.62
CA ARG A 107 7.18 -10.09 -15.34
C ARG A 107 8.41 -10.58 -14.57
N LYS A 108 9.20 -9.67 -14.00
CA LYS A 108 10.43 -10.02 -13.25
C LYS A 108 10.14 -11.01 -12.12
N TYR A 109 9.04 -10.82 -11.40
CA TYR A 109 8.64 -11.67 -10.27
C TYR A 109 7.56 -12.69 -10.63
N ASP A 110 7.20 -12.83 -11.92
CA ASP A 110 6.13 -13.73 -12.40
C ASP A 110 4.81 -13.60 -11.60
N ILE A 111 4.45 -12.36 -11.27
CA ILE A 111 3.42 -12.06 -10.27
C ILE A 111 2.05 -12.63 -10.64
N ASP A 112 1.65 -12.65 -11.92
CA ASP A 112 0.39 -13.25 -12.36
C ASP A 112 0.30 -14.74 -11.96
N ASN A 113 1.31 -15.53 -12.32
CA ASN A 113 1.35 -16.96 -11.99
C ASN A 113 1.50 -17.17 -10.47
N VAL A 114 2.30 -16.35 -9.80
CA VAL A 114 2.49 -16.39 -8.34
C VAL A 114 1.16 -16.16 -7.62
N LEU A 115 0.39 -15.14 -8.00
CA LEU A 115 -0.91 -14.86 -7.38
C LEU A 115 -1.92 -15.99 -7.60
N ARG A 116 -2.00 -16.53 -8.82
CA ARG A 116 -2.89 -17.65 -9.13
C ARG A 116 -2.54 -18.91 -8.33
N LYS A 117 -1.26 -19.16 -8.13
CA LYS A 117 -0.77 -20.31 -7.36
C LYS A 117 -0.97 -20.11 -5.85
N ALA A 118 -0.69 -18.91 -5.33
CA ALA A 118 -0.83 -18.61 -3.91
C ALA A 118 -2.30 -18.51 -3.46
N PHE A 119 -3.17 -18.03 -4.33
CA PHE A 119 -4.56 -17.69 -4.02
C PHE A 119 -5.53 -18.21 -5.09
N PRO A 120 -5.61 -19.55 -5.33
CA PRO A 120 -6.34 -20.10 -6.49
C PRO A 120 -7.84 -19.76 -6.50
N ASP A 121 -8.44 -19.54 -5.32
CA ASP A 121 -9.88 -19.29 -5.17
C ASP A 121 -10.20 -17.89 -4.66
N LYS A 122 -9.23 -16.96 -4.73
CA LYS A 122 -9.40 -15.61 -4.20
C LYS A 122 -9.12 -14.54 -5.23
N GLU A 123 -9.85 -13.44 -5.11
CA GLU A 123 -9.52 -12.19 -5.74
C GLU A 123 -8.64 -11.39 -4.78
N VAL A 124 -7.41 -11.10 -5.20
CA VAL A 124 -6.39 -10.50 -4.32
C VAL A 124 -5.58 -9.43 -5.04
N ALA A 125 -5.02 -8.53 -4.26
CA ALA A 125 -4.03 -7.58 -4.72
C ALA A 125 -2.81 -7.60 -3.80
N ILE A 126 -1.61 -7.64 -4.38
CA ILE A 126 -0.38 -7.34 -3.65
C ILE A 126 0.02 -5.89 -3.92
N GLN A 127 0.50 -5.24 -2.88
CA GLN A 127 0.86 -3.83 -2.92
C GLN A 127 2.27 -3.66 -2.36
N GLY A 128 3.06 -2.85 -3.04
CA GLY A 128 4.45 -2.62 -2.67
C GLY A 128 4.99 -1.33 -3.26
N GLU A 129 6.25 -1.06 -3.00
CA GLU A 129 6.97 0.05 -3.56
C GLU A 129 7.85 -0.43 -4.72
N VAL A 130 7.73 0.20 -5.89
CA VAL A 130 8.65 0.01 -7.01
C VAL A 130 9.76 1.04 -6.88
N CYS A 131 10.98 0.55 -6.70
CA CYS A 131 12.16 1.35 -6.46
C CYS A 131 13.23 1.08 -7.53
N GLY A 132 14.17 1.99 -7.70
CA GLY A 132 15.35 1.78 -8.54
C GLY A 132 15.63 2.88 -9.54
N PRO A 133 16.50 2.62 -10.53
CA PRO A 133 16.90 3.61 -11.53
C PRO A 133 15.70 4.24 -12.24
N GLY A 134 15.69 5.58 -12.30
CA GLY A 134 14.60 6.35 -12.93
C GLY A 134 13.40 6.64 -12.03
N ILE A 135 13.40 6.17 -10.77
CA ILE A 135 12.34 6.43 -9.80
C ILE A 135 12.94 7.20 -8.62
N GLN A 136 12.34 8.36 -8.26
CA GLN A 136 12.66 9.18 -7.07
C GLN A 136 14.18 9.33 -6.80
N GLY A 137 14.97 9.54 -7.87
CA GLY A 137 16.42 9.69 -7.73
C GLY A 137 17.16 8.42 -7.26
N ASN A 138 16.50 7.27 -7.18
CA ASN A 138 17.08 5.99 -6.76
C ASN A 138 17.82 6.08 -5.41
N GLN A 139 17.17 6.64 -4.41
CA GLN A 139 17.75 6.85 -3.07
C GLN A 139 18.25 5.55 -2.41
N LEU A 140 17.67 4.40 -2.77
CA LEU A 140 18.11 3.10 -2.29
C LEU A 140 19.43 2.63 -2.93
N GLY A 141 19.88 3.24 -4.04
CA GLY A 141 21.10 2.86 -4.75
C GLY A 141 21.01 1.50 -5.47
N LEU A 142 19.83 1.10 -5.87
CA LEU A 142 19.59 -0.18 -6.56
C LEU A 142 20.20 -0.18 -7.95
N LYS A 143 20.76 -1.30 -8.38
CA LYS A 143 21.33 -1.45 -9.74
C LYS A 143 20.27 -1.64 -10.81
N GLU A 144 19.12 -2.17 -10.43
CA GLU A 144 17.96 -2.42 -11.28
C GLU A 144 16.68 -2.12 -10.51
N MET A 145 15.55 -2.06 -11.23
CA MET A 145 14.24 -1.87 -10.60
C MET A 145 13.86 -3.10 -9.77
N GLU A 146 13.31 -2.85 -8.58
CA GLU A 146 12.80 -3.86 -7.65
C GLU A 146 11.40 -3.49 -7.17
N PHE A 147 10.64 -4.50 -6.80
CA PHE A 147 9.34 -4.36 -6.15
C PHE A 147 9.46 -4.86 -4.71
N HIS A 148 9.19 -3.98 -3.73
CA HIS A 148 9.23 -4.28 -2.31
C HIS A 148 7.83 -4.36 -1.74
N LEU A 149 7.35 -5.57 -1.49
CA LEU A 149 6.03 -5.89 -0.98
C LEU A 149 5.81 -5.32 0.43
N PHE A 150 4.62 -4.75 0.70
CA PHE A 150 4.25 -4.31 2.04
C PHE A 150 2.82 -4.69 2.46
N ASN A 151 1.91 -5.04 1.53
CA ASN A 151 0.55 -5.47 1.83
C ASN A 151 0.07 -6.55 0.86
N ILE A 152 -0.81 -7.42 1.36
CA ILE A 152 -1.70 -8.27 0.56
C ILE A 152 -3.14 -7.89 0.93
N TRP A 153 -3.98 -7.61 -0.05
CA TRP A 153 -5.36 -7.20 0.10
C TRP A 153 -6.31 -8.26 -0.45
N ASP A 154 -7.23 -8.76 0.39
CA ASP A 154 -8.34 -9.61 -0.04
C ASP A 154 -9.44 -8.70 -0.59
N ILE A 155 -9.69 -8.78 -1.90
CA ILE A 155 -10.64 -7.91 -2.60
C ILE A 155 -12.07 -8.22 -2.15
N ASN A 156 -12.39 -9.50 -1.93
CA ASN A 156 -13.73 -9.94 -1.58
C ASN A 156 -14.07 -9.64 -0.12
N GLN A 157 -13.12 -9.87 0.78
CA GLN A 157 -13.29 -9.61 2.22
C GLN A 157 -13.05 -8.13 2.59
N ARG A 158 -12.45 -7.35 1.69
CA ARG A 158 -12.05 -5.96 1.92
C ARG A 158 -11.19 -5.79 3.17
N THR A 159 -10.22 -6.69 3.35
CA THR A 159 -9.30 -6.69 4.48
C THR A 159 -7.87 -6.98 4.03
N TYR A 160 -6.91 -6.55 4.83
CA TYR A 160 -5.51 -6.95 4.64
C TYR A 160 -5.26 -8.32 5.25
N PHE A 161 -4.38 -9.08 4.62
CA PHE A 161 -3.80 -10.27 5.24
C PHE A 161 -2.92 -9.85 6.42
N ASP A 162 -2.75 -10.75 7.37
CA ASP A 162 -1.88 -10.55 8.52
C ASP A 162 -0.39 -10.61 8.14
N TYR A 163 0.47 -10.22 9.08
CA TYR A 163 1.91 -10.16 8.86
C TYR A 163 2.52 -11.55 8.61
N THR A 164 2.01 -12.60 9.24
CA THR A 164 2.49 -13.97 9.04
C THR A 164 2.26 -14.42 7.60
N SER A 165 1.04 -14.23 7.10
CA SER A 165 0.70 -14.53 5.69
C SER A 165 1.54 -13.74 4.70
N LEU A 166 1.85 -12.46 5.01
CA LEU A 166 2.71 -11.62 4.19
C LEU A 166 4.15 -12.17 4.13
N LEU A 167 4.72 -12.58 5.26
CA LEU A 167 6.05 -13.20 5.35
C LEU A 167 6.10 -14.53 4.61
N GLU A 168 5.10 -15.39 4.81
CA GLU A 168 5.01 -16.70 4.14
C GLU A 168 4.94 -16.54 2.62
N PHE A 169 4.13 -15.60 2.14
CA PHE A 169 4.04 -15.29 0.70
C PHE A 169 5.39 -14.82 0.16
N SER A 170 6.01 -13.84 0.80
CA SER A 170 7.32 -13.31 0.40
C SER A 170 8.38 -14.42 0.32
N ASN A 171 8.50 -15.22 1.37
CA ASN A 171 9.51 -16.28 1.46
C ASN A 171 9.24 -17.43 0.45
N THR A 172 7.98 -17.80 0.26
CA THR A 172 7.61 -18.93 -0.61
C THR A 172 7.81 -18.59 -2.08
N TYR A 173 7.51 -17.36 -2.47
CA TYR A 173 7.51 -16.95 -3.88
C TYR A 173 8.69 -16.04 -4.26
N GLY A 174 9.55 -15.69 -3.31
CA GLY A 174 10.73 -14.87 -3.57
C GLY A 174 10.42 -13.42 -3.95
N VAL A 175 9.25 -12.89 -3.54
CA VAL A 175 8.89 -11.48 -3.73
C VAL A 175 9.45 -10.68 -2.56
N PRO A 176 10.46 -9.80 -2.78
CA PRO A 176 11.09 -9.07 -1.69
C PRO A 176 10.09 -8.20 -0.92
N MET A 177 10.29 -8.06 0.39
CA MET A 177 9.53 -7.15 1.25
C MET A 177 10.33 -5.88 1.53
N VAL A 178 9.60 -4.80 1.87
CA VAL A 178 10.20 -3.64 2.53
C VAL A 178 10.96 -4.07 3.79
N THR A 179 12.06 -3.39 4.09
CA THR A 179 12.93 -3.76 5.21
C THR A 179 12.20 -3.63 6.55
N THR A 180 12.06 -4.73 7.30
CA THR A 180 11.60 -4.69 8.68
C THR A 180 12.72 -4.14 9.57
N ILE A 181 12.38 -3.12 10.37
CA ILE A 181 13.29 -2.43 11.29
C ILE A 181 13.14 -3.00 12.69
N ASP A 182 11.90 -3.22 13.11
CA ASP A 182 11.55 -3.76 14.41
C ASP A 182 10.24 -4.51 14.37
N GLU A 183 10.09 -5.50 15.24
CA GLU A 183 8.85 -6.23 15.43
C GLU A 183 8.76 -6.81 16.84
N GLY A 184 7.55 -7.01 17.32
CA GLY A 184 7.34 -7.55 18.66
C GLY A 184 5.91 -7.98 18.93
N SER A 185 5.72 -8.58 20.11
CA SER A 185 4.40 -8.99 20.62
C SER A 185 3.69 -7.88 21.40
N ILE A 186 4.42 -6.85 21.84
CA ILE A 186 3.89 -5.76 22.66
C ILE A 186 4.43 -4.43 22.17
N PHE A 187 3.55 -3.62 21.56
CA PHE A 187 3.88 -2.26 21.17
C PHE A 187 3.84 -1.32 22.39
N SER A 188 4.92 -0.55 22.58
CA SER A 188 5.07 0.39 23.70
C SER A 188 5.71 1.72 23.31
N TYR A 189 5.88 1.98 22.02
CA TYR A 189 6.48 3.22 21.52
C TYR A 189 5.55 4.41 21.73
N SER A 190 6.08 5.49 22.30
CA SER A 190 5.45 6.81 22.22
C SER A 190 5.65 7.42 20.83
N LEU A 191 4.90 8.48 20.50
CA LEU A 191 5.12 9.20 19.24
C LEU A 191 6.56 9.75 19.15
N GLN A 192 7.13 10.20 20.27
CA GLN A 192 8.51 10.71 20.31
C GLN A 192 9.54 9.60 20.03
N ASP A 193 9.32 8.40 20.55
CA ASP A 193 10.16 7.24 20.24
C ASP A 193 10.11 6.88 18.76
N LEU A 194 8.93 6.92 18.15
CA LEU A 194 8.74 6.67 16.72
C LEU A 194 9.42 7.75 15.85
N ILE A 195 9.36 9.02 16.26
CA ILE A 195 10.08 10.10 15.58
C ILE A 195 11.60 9.88 15.69
N ALA A 196 12.09 9.56 16.87
CA ALA A 196 13.50 9.27 17.09
C ALA A 196 13.97 8.05 16.27
N LEU A 197 13.11 7.02 16.17
CA LEU A 197 13.38 5.83 15.35
C LEU A 197 13.41 6.17 13.85
N ALA A 198 12.46 6.96 13.36
CA ALA A 198 12.40 7.40 11.97
C ALA A 198 13.64 8.22 11.60
N ASN A 199 14.06 9.15 12.47
CA ASN A 199 15.21 10.03 12.24
C ASN A 199 16.58 9.27 12.18
N LYS A 200 16.63 8.05 12.70
CA LYS A 200 17.84 7.19 12.64
C LYS A 200 17.92 6.35 11.37
N GLN A 201 16.83 6.27 10.60
CA GLN A 201 16.81 5.40 9.42
C GLN A 201 17.61 6.00 8.28
N LEU A 202 18.44 5.16 7.70
CA LEU A 202 19.26 5.49 6.52
C LEU A 202 18.97 4.48 5.40
N TYR A 203 19.10 4.92 4.16
CA TYR A 203 19.21 4.03 3.02
C TYR A 203 20.61 3.42 2.91
N PRO A 204 20.79 2.34 2.14
CA PRO A 204 22.11 1.73 1.92
C PRO A 204 23.15 2.70 1.36
N THR A 205 22.71 3.75 0.67
CA THR A 205 23.56 4.84 0.16
C THR A 205 24.12 5.76 1.25
N GLY A 206 23.64 5.64 2.50
CA GLY A 206 23.99 6.50 3.63
C GLY A 206 23.15 7.76 3.76
N GLY A 207 22.26 8.04 2.78
CA GLY A 207 21.29 9.13 2.88
C GLY A 207 20.16 8.81 3.86
N PRO A 208 19.48 9.85 4.43
CA PRO A 208 18.34 9.64 5.32
C PRO A 208 17.20 8.94 4.56
N ALA A 209 16.63 7.88 5.16
CA ALA A 209 15.44 7.23 4.62
C ALA A 209 14.22 8.13 4.83
N GLU A 210 13.19 7.96 3.99
CA GLU A 210 11.96 8.77 4.03
C GLU A 210 11.26 8.71 5.39
N GLY A 211 11.39 7.58 6.10
CA GLY A 211 10.80 7.38 7.41
C GLY A 211 10.52 5.92 7.72
N ILE A 212 9.50 5.71 8.51
CA ILE A 212 9.04 4.39 8.93
C ILE A 212 7.52 4.26 8.73
N VAL A 213 7.07 3.01 8.58
CA VAL A 213 5.64 2.65 8.61
C VAL A 213 5.43 1.63 9.71
N ILE A 214 4.43 1.88 10.54
CA ILE A 214 4.06 1.05 11.69
C ILE A 214 2.75 0.35 11.37
N ARG A 215 2.68 -0.96 11.63
CA ARG A 215 1.47 -1.76 11.44
C ARG A 215 1.29 -2.78 12.55
N PRO A 216 0.07 -3.14 12.91
CA PRO A 216 -0.20 -4.30 13.76
C PRO A 216 0.07 -5.58 12.96
N LYS A 217 0.52 -6.66 13.64
CA LYS A 217 0.64 -7.99 13.01
C LYS A 217 -0.72 -8.55 12.60
N GLU A 218 -1.76 -8.25 13.37
CA GLU A 218 -3.16 -8.55 13.06
C GLU A 218 -3.93 -7.24 12.92
N GLY A 219 -4.58 -7.05 11.77
CA GLY A 219 -5.29 -5.80 11.47
C GLY A 219 -6.45 -5.53 12.42
N PHE A 220 -6.65 -4.27 12.80
CA PHE A 220 -7.81 -3.81 13.55
C PHE A 220 -8.28 -2.44 13.05
N TYR A 221 -9.53 -2.10 13.37
CA TYR A 221 -10.09 -0.80 13.02
C TYR A 221 -9.65 0.27 14.03
N SER A 222 -9.09 1.37 13.54
CA SER A 222 -8.73 2.55 14.33
C SER A 222 -9.91 3.50 14.43
N ASN A 223 -10.28 3.86 15.65
CA ASN A 223 -11.29 4.88 15.88
C ASN A 223 -10.78 6.29 15.57
N GLU A 224 -9.50 6.53 15.75
CA GLU A 224 -8.87 7.82 15.45
C GLU A 224 -8.66 8.02 13.94
N LEU A 225 -8.12 7.00 13.23
CA LEU A 225 -7.85 7.06 11.79
C LEU A 225 -9.08 6.76 10.92
N LYS A 226 -10.20 6.26 11.50
CA LYS A 226 -11.44 5.87 10.80
C LYS A 226 -11.23 4.84 9.68
N LYS A 227 -10.23 3.96 9.85
CA LYS A 227 -9.85 2.89 8.91
C LYS A 227 -9.06 1.79 9.63
N SER A 228 -8.62 0.76 8.90
CA SER A 228 -7.63 -0.19 9.43
C SER A 228 -6.40 0.57 9.89
N TRP A 229 -5.92 0.26 11.09
CA TRP A 229 -4.81 0.98 11.69
C TRP A 229 -3.53 0.73 10.91
N SER A 230 -2.95 1.78 10.40
CA SER A 230 -1.62 1.82 9.78
C SER A 230 -1.17 3.27 9.74
N GLY A 231 0.08 3.53 10.09
CA GLY A 231 0.57 4.90 10.16
C GLY A 231 2.04 5.03 9.77
N LYS A 232 2.39 6.22 9.29
CA LYS A 232 3.78 6.57 8.99
C LYS A 232 4.30 7.65 9.91
N VAL A 233 5.63 7.66 10.08
CA VAL A 233 6.37 8.79 10.64
C VAL A 233 7.50 9.13 9.68
N ILE A 234 7.47 10.37 9.19
CA ILE A 234 8.48 10.88 8.25
C ILE A 234 9.73 11.31 9.02
N ASN A 235 10.88 10.95 8.50
CA ASN A 235 12.20 11.35 8.99
C ASN A 235 12.41 12.85 8.75
N GLU A 236 12.75 13.61 9.79
CA GLU A 236 12.94 15.06 9.72
C GLU A 236 14.16 15.47 8.90
N ASN A 237 15.10 14.56 8.71
CA ASN A 237 16.31 14.79 7.92
C ASN A 237 16.12 14.45 6.44
N TYR A 238 15.00 13.79 6.08
CA TYR A 238 14.66 13.47 4.69
C TYR A 238 14.21 14.74 3.96
N LYS A 239 14.71 14.93 2.75
CA LYS A 239 14.31 16.04 1.84
C LYS A 239 13.88 15.41 0.52
N GLU A 240 12.65 15.68 0.11
CA GLU A 240 12.14 15.37 -1.22
C GLU A 240 12.89 16.15 -2.31
#